data_c4072fcd2dfc1170e93beb06db9a14c5
#
_entry.id   c4072fcd2dfc1170e93beb06db9a14c5
#
_cell.length_a   1.000
_cell.length_b   1.000
_cell.length_c   1.000
_cell.angle_alpha   90.00
_cell.angle_beta   90.00
_cell.angle_gamma   90.00
#
_symmetry.space_group_name_H-M   'P 1'
#
loop_
_entity.id
_entity.type
_entity.pdbx_description
1 polymer ?
#
loop_
_entity_poly.entity_id
_entity_poly.type
_entity_poly.pdbx_seq_one_letter_code
_entity_poly.pdbx_strand_id
1 'polypeptide(L)'
;MNKLVNLTVLTSVAVLSACATMHKDSAAHLAVVEKITINAPAAKVWAKVADYGDLGAFHPAVAKTEIKSGTNNLKGAVRLLTLGDGGTVNETLTSYDAAGMSYSYIINESVLPVSHYSAKIDVNAISANVTEVVWNADFARKDSSATPAKGQDDAAATGTIHAVFKGGLDNLKKITE
;
A
#
# COMPACT_ATOMS: atom_id res chain seq x y z
N MET A 1 -89.11 -9.26 10.61
CA MET A 1 -87.88 -9.51 11.40
C MET A 1 -86.73 -9.72 10.42
N ASN A 2 -86.05 -8.64 10.05
CA ASN A 2 -84.95 -8.66 9.07
C ASN A 2 -83.62 -8.62 9.81
N LYS A 3 -82.80 -9.64 9.64
CA LYS A 3 -81.43 -9.66 10.14
C LYS A 3 -80.51 -9.09 9.05
N LEU A 4 -79.91 -7.94 9.33
CA LEU A 4 -78.81 -7.37 8.52
C LEU A 4 -77.54 -8.18 8.85
N VAL A 5 -76.91 -8.67 7.82
CA VAL A 5 -75.56 -9.27 7.89
C VAL A 5 -74.56 -8.19 7.45
N ASN A 6 -73.75 -7.73 8.39
CA ASN A 6 -72.65 -6.81 8.08
C ASN A 6 -71.46 -7.64 7.55
N LEU A 7 -71.09 -7.39 6.30
CA LEU A 7 -69.89 -7.91 5.66
C LEU A 7 -68.74 -6.93 5.88
N THR A 8 -67.84 -7.23 6.78
CA THR A 8 -66.60 -6.45 7.02
C THR A 8 -65.53 -6.91 6.03
N VAL A 9 -65.22 -6.07 5.07
CA VAL A 9 -64.08 -6.29 4.14
C VAL A 9 -62.78 -5.83 4.83
N LEU A 10 -61.94 -6.79 5.23
CA LEU A 10 -60.58 -6.52 5.68
C LEU A 10 -59.66 -6.34 4.43
N THR A 11 -59.28 -5.09 4.19
CA THR A 11 -58.22 -4.76 3.23
C THR A 11 -56.88 -4.90 3.91
N SER A 12 -56.13 -5.97 3.66
CA SER A 12 -54.75 -6.15 4.09
C SER A 12 -53.81 -5.36 3.17
N VAL A 13 -53.25 -4.26 3.70
CA VAL A 13 -52.15 -3.53 3.06
C VAL A 13 -50.88 -4.28 3.30
N ALA A 14 -50.36 -4.95 2.26
CA ALA A 14 -49.02 -5.52 2.30
C ALA A 14 -47.97 -4.39 2.11
N VAL A 15 -47.29 -4.02 3.20
CA VAL A 15 -46.15 -3.13 3.16
C VAL A 15 -44.94 -3.94 2.68
N LEU A 16 -44.59 -3.84 1.41
CA LEU A 16 -43.29 -4.32 0.92
C LEU A 16 -42.19 -3.41 1.49
N SER A 17 -41.54 -3.87 2.55
CA SER A 17 -40.30 -3.28 3.05
C SER A 17 -39.17 -3.64 2.07
N ALA A 18 -38.86 -2.76 1.14
CA ALA A 18 -37.66 -2.87 0.31
C ALA A 18 -36.45 -2.58 1.21
N CYS A 19 -35.83 -3.64 1.75
CA CYS A 19 -34.49 -3.55 2.29
C CYS A 19 -33.55 -3.25 1.12
N ALA A 20 -33.29 -1.96 0.87
CA ALA A 20 -32.15 -1.55 0.07
C ALA A 20 -30.90 -1.90 0.87
N THR A 21 -30.27 -3.03 0.55
CA THR A 21 -28.92 -3.34 0.98
C THR A 21 -28.02 -2.27 0.33
N MET A 22 -27.63 -1.26 1.10
CA MET A 22 -26.54 -0.40 0.72
C MET A 22 -25.28 -1.26 0.65
N HIS A 23 -24.95 -1.75 -0.53
CA HIS A 23 -23.61 -2.21 -0.84
C HIS A 23 -22.74 -0.98 -0.74
N LYS A 24 -22.00 -0.90 0.37
CA LYS A 24 -20.91 0.05 0.49
C LYS A 24 -19.83 -0.50 -0.44
N ASP A 25 -19.72 0.06 -1.65
CA ASP A 25 -18.62 -0.21 -2.59
C ASP A 25 -17.32 0.26 -1.92
N SER A 26 -16.75 -0.62 -1.13
CA SER A 26 -15.46 -0.41 -0.48
C SER A 26 -14.48 -1.34 -1.20
N ALA A 27 -13.46 -0.76 -1.81
CA ALA A 27 -12.36 -1.54 -2.36
C ALA A 27 -11.83 -2.52 -1.31
N ALA A 28 -11.51 -3.74 -1.73
CA ALA A 28 -10.97 -4.76 -0.83
C ALA A 28 -9.65 -4.29 -0.20
N HIS A 29 -9.42 -4.69 1.04
CA HIS A 29 -8.10 -4.56 1.67
C HIS A 29 -7.15 -5.55 0.99
N LEU A 30 -6.06 -5.04 0.46
CA LEU A 30 -5.03 -5.80 -0.24
C LEU A 30 -3.73 -5.73 0.55
N ALA A 31 -2.92 -6.78 0.47
CA ALA A 31 -1.60 -6.83 1.08
C ALA A 31 -0.59 -7.45 0.11
N VAL A 32 0.63 -6.94 0.14
CA VAL A 32 1.79 -7.48 -0.57
C VAL A 32 2.94 -7.62 0.40
N VAL A 33 3.63 -8.74 0.33
CA VAL A 33 4.88 -8.98 1.06
C VAL A 33 5.88 -9.55 0.08
N GLU A 34 7.02 -8.87 -0.08
CA GLU A 34 8.19 -9.37 -0.79
C GLU A 34 9.36 -9.55 0.16
N LYS A 35 10.12 -10.60 -0.06
CA LYS A 35 11.30 -10.94 0.75
C LYS A 35 12.47 -11.30 -0.13
N ILE A 36 13.67 -10.95 0.33
CA ILE A 36 14.89 -11.37 -0.33
C ILE A 36 15.96 -11.71 0.70
N THR A 37 16.74 -12.77 0.43
CA THR A 37 17.94 -13.09 1.20
C THR A 37 19.16 -12.54 0.48
N ILE A 38 19.99 -11.80 1.21
CA ILE A 38 21.22 -11.15 0.74
C ILE A 38 22.40 -11.70 1.52
N ASN A 39 23.45 -12.17 0.82
CA ASN A 39 24.67 -12.69 1.43
C ASN A 39 25.61 -11.54 1.82
N ALA A 40 25.19 -10.78 2.82
CA ALA A 40 25.92 -9.66 3.40
C ALA A 40 25.49 -9.40 4.84
N PRO A 41 26.33 -8.77 5.68
CA PRO A 41 25.94 -8.33 7.03
C PRO A 41 24.77 -7.32 6.97
N ALA A 42 23.85 -7.40 7.94
CA ALA A 42 22.67 -6.50 7.99
C ALA A 42 23.05 -5.01 8.02
N ALA A 43 24.13 -4.64 8.67
CA ALA A 43 24.62 -3.26 8.68
C ALA A 43 25.01 -2.76 7.26
N LYS A 44 25.60 -3.65 6.42
CA LYS A 44 25.95 -3.31 5.03
C LYS A 44 24.68 -3.13 4.17
N VAL A 45 23.68 -3.99 4.36
CA VAL A 45 22.38 -3.89 3.68
C VAL A 45 21.65 -2.63 4.14
N TRP A 46 21.56 -2.41 5.45
CA TRP A 46 20.90 -1.24 6.03
C TRP A 46 21.51 0.08 5.56
N ALA A 47 22.83 0.16 5.42
CA ALA A 47 23.50 1.34 4.90
C ALA A 47 23.03 1.76 3.49
N LYS A 48 22.41 0.85 2.72
CA LYS A 48 21.80 1.15 1.41
C LYS A 48 20.34 1.56 1.51
N VAL A 49 19.64 1.11 2.56
CA VAL A 49 18.19 1.29 2.73
C VAL A 49 17.87 2.47 3.66
N ALA A 50 18.77 2.78 4.60
CA ALA A 50 18.55 3.68 5.73
C ALA A 50 18.20 5.12 5.36
N ASP A 51 18.63 5.61 4.20
CA ASP A 51 18.36 6.98 3.78
C ASP A 51 16.98 7.09 3.14
N TYR A 52 15.99 7.54 3.96
CA TYR A 52 14.64 7.77 3.45
C TYR A 52 14.60 8.81 2.32
N GLY A 53 15.55 9.75 2.32
CA GLY A 53 15.69 10.80 1.32
C GLY A 53 16.33 10.33 0.01
N ASP A 54 16.80 9.08 -0.08
CA ASP A 54 17.45 8.57 -1.30
C ASP A 54 17.03 7.13 -1.63
N LEU A 55 15.74 6.92 -1.95
CA LEU A 55 15.24 5.61 -2.42
C LEU A 55 15.93 5.19 -3.72
N GLY A 56 16.30 6.15 -4.58
CA GLY A 56 17.00 5.91 -5.84
C GLY A 56 18.36 5.23 -5.68
N ALA A 57 18.99 5.30 -4.50
CA ALA A 57 20.24 4.62 -4.21
C ALA A 57 20.17 3.10 -4.44
N PHE A 58 18.98 2.49 -4.27
CA PHE A 58 18.81 1.07 -4.53
C PHE A 58 17.59 0.71 -5.41
N HIS A 59 16.64 1.63 -5.61
CA HIS A 59 15.43 1.34 -6.39
C HIS A 59 15.54 1.85 -7.84
N PRO A 60 15.69 0.98 -8.84
CA PRO A 60 16.04 1.38 -10.21
C PRO A 60 14.92 2.16 -10.93
N ALA A 61 13.65 2.03 -10.49
CA ALA A 61 12.56 2.79 -11.08
C ALA A 61 12.48 4.25 -10.59
N VAL A 62 13.27 4.62 -9.55
CA VAL A 62 13.27 5.97 -8.98
C VAL A 62 14.42 6.76 -9.56
N ALA A 63 14.10 7.76 -10.38
CA ALA A 63 15.09 8.65 -11.00
C ALA A 63 15.57 9.76 -10.06
N LYS A 64 14.70 10.20 -9.13
CA LYS A 64 15.02 11.27 -8.19
C LYS A 64 14.20 11.12 -6.91
N THR A 65 14.81 11.46 -5.76
CA THR A 65 14.14 11.61 -4.46
C THR A 65 14.42 13.02 -3.92
N GLU A 66 13.40 13.69 -3.38
CA GLU A 66 13.51 15.02 -2.78
C GLU A 66 12.75 15.06 -1.46
N ILE A 67 13.38 15.50 -0.38
CA ILE A 67 12.66 15.84 0.85
C ILE A 67 11.94 17.18 0.63
N LYS A 68 10.62 17.16 0.68
CA LYS A 68 9.75 18.33 0.45
C LYS A 68 9.42 19.07 1.74
N SER A 69 9.36 18.34 2.87
CA SER A 69 9.17 18.92 4.20
C SER A 69 9.66 17.97 5.30
N GLY A 70 9.85 18.51 6.50
CA GLY A 70 10.39 17.77 7.63
C GLY A 70 11.91 17.58 7.53
N THR A 71 12.43 16.73 8.41
CA THR A 71 13.85 16.36 8.46
C THR A 71 14.00 14.91 8.01
N ASN A 72 14.92 14.64 7.10
CA ASN A 72 15.19 13.28 6.63
C ASN A 72 15.43 12.30 7.78
N ASN A 73 14.92 11.08 7.65
CA ASN A 73 14.98 10.02 8.67
C ASN A 73 14.26 10.35 10.01
N LEU A 74 13.46 11.41 10.06
CA LEU A 74 12.59 11.68 11.21
C LEU A 74 11.13 11.53 10.81
N LYS A 75 10.32 10.96 11.72
CA LYS A 75 8.88 10.84 11.55
C LYS A 75 8.25 12.17 11.13
N GLY A 76 7.41 12.13 10.08
CA GLY A 76 6.78 13.30 9.49
C GLY A 76 7.56 13.89 8.30
N ALA A 77 8.78 13.39 7.99
CA ALA A 77 9.46 13.76 6.76
C ALA A 77 8.61 13.37 5.54
N VAL A 78 8.44 14.30 4.61
CA VAL A 78 7.73 14.09 3.34
C VAL A 78 8.73 14.06 2.21
N ARG A 79 8.73 12.99 1.41
CA ARG A 79 9.53 12.88 0.19
C ARG A 79 8.67 12.87 -1.07
N LEU A 80 9.20 13.39 -2.14
CA LEU A 80 8.69 13.25 -3.49
C LEU A 80 9.65 12.38 -4.28
N LEU A 81 9.14 11.26 -4.78
CA LEU A 81 9.82 10.40 -5.74
C LEU A 81 9.41 10.81 -7.15
N THR A 82 10.38 10.93 -8.05
CA THR A 82 10.14 11.02 -9.49
C THR A 82 10.59 9.70 -10.11
N LEU A 83 9.67 9.04 -10.81
CA LEU A 83 9.93 7.77 -11.50
C LEU A 83 10.62 8.00 -12.85
N GLY A 84 11.20 6.97 -13.41
CA GLY A 84 11.90 7.05 -14.70
C GLY A 84 11.02 7.47 -15.88
N ASP A 85 9.70 7.29 -15.79
CA ASP A 85 8.70 7.74 -16.79
C ASP A 85 8.15 9.15 -16.50
N GLY A 86 8.64 9.81 -15.44
CA GLY A 86 8.20 11.14 -15.00
C GLY A 86 7.01 11.13 -14.05
N GLY A 87 6.41 9.95 -13.78
CA GLY A 87 5.38 9.81 -12.75
C GLY A 87 5.90 10.16 -11.36
N THR A 88 5.01 10.54 -10.44
CA THR A 88 5.42 10.95 -9.09
C THR A 88 4.70 10.16 -8.00
N VAL A 89 5.41 9.99 -6.86
CA VAL A 89 4.87 9.43 -5.62
C VAL A 89 5.27 10.35 -4.47
N ASN A 90 4.29 10.86 -3.73
CA ASN A 90 4.50 11.67 -2.53
C ASN A 90 4.23 10.81 -1.30
N GLU A 91 5.21 10.75 -0.38
CA GLU A 91 5.18 9.85 0.76
C GLU A 91 5.53 10.56 2.06
N THR A 92 4.93 10.10 3.17
CA THR A 92 5.26 10.57 4.52
C THR A 92 5.84 9.43 5.35
N LEU A 93 7.00 9.65 5.95
CA LEU A 93 7.63 8.75 6.91
C LEU A 93 6.81 8.70 8.21
N THR A 94 6.30 7.54 8.58
CA THR A 94 5.46 7.36 9.78
C THR A 94 6.23 6.82 10.97
N SER A 95 7.30 6.05 10.73
CA SER A 95 8.25 5.64 11.77
C SER A 95 9.63 5.40 11.17
N TYR A 96 10.67 5.56 11.98
CA TYR A 96 12.06 5.27 11.63
C TYR A 96 12.78 4.72 12.86
N ASP A 97 13.32 3.52 12.73
CA ASP A 97 14.08 2.83 13.78
C ASP A 97 15.45 2.42 13.24
N ALA A 98 16.46 3.25 13.49
CA ALA A 98 17.81 2.97 13.05
C ALA A 98 18.43 1.75 13.77
N ALA A 99 18.08 1.51 15.02
CA ALA A 99 18.59 0.38 15.80
C ALA A 99 17.94 -0.94 15.37
N GLY A 100 16.62 -0.92 15.11
CA GLY A 100 15.85 -2.03 14.58
C GLY A 100 15.95 -2.17 13.07
N MET A 101 16.72 -1.30 12.37
CA MET A 101 16.93 -1.32 10.91
C MET A 101 15.63 -1.40 10.12
N SER A 102 14.66 -0.52 10.45
CA SER A 102 13.36 -0.50 9.78
C SER A 102 12.78 0.90 9.68
N TYR A 103 11.89 1.11 8.70
CA TYR A 103 11.04 2.29 8.66
C TYR A 103 9.69 2.00 7.99
N SER A 104 8.69 2.80 8.33
CA SER A 104 7.35 2.74 7.75
C SER A 104 6.96 4.07 7.15
N TYR A 105 6.13 4.03 6.12
CA TYR A 105 5.66 5.22 5.41
C TYR A 105 4.27 5.00 4.82
N ILE A 106 3.63 6.09 4.45
CA ILE A 106 2.34 6.11 3.73
C ILE A 106 2.51 6.88 2.43
N ILE A 107 1.69 6.54 1.44
CA ILE A 107 1.53 7.35 0.23
C ILE A 107 0.43 8.39 0.48
N ASN A 108 0.75 9.67 0.26
CA ASN A 108 -0.20 10.77 0.28
C ASN A 108 -0.88 10.91 -1.09
N GLU A 109 -0.07 10.87 -2.17
CA GLU A 109 -0.51 11.00 -3.55
C GLU A 109 0.44 10.25 -4.48
N SER A 110 -0.09 9.59 -5.51
CA SER A 110 0.76 8.88 -6.48
C SER A 110 0.07 8.63 -7.82
N VAL A 111 0.89 8.33 -8.84
CA VAL A 111 0.45 7.78 -10.13
C VAL A 111 0.09 6.28 -10.03
N LEU A 112 0.48 5.60 -8.95
CA LEU A 112 0.23 4.18 -8.76
C LEU A 112 -1.27 3.89 -8.57
N PRO A 113 -1.77 2.70 -8.96
CA PRO A 113 -3.19 2.34 -8.87
C PRO A 113 -3.63 1.93 -7.45
N VAL A 114 -3.11 2.61 -6.41
CA VAL A 114 -3.35 2.30 -5.00
C VAL A 114 -3.91 3.50 -4.23
N SER A 115 -4.61 3.21 -3.13
CA SER A 115 -5.11 4.17 -2.15
C SER A 115 -4.99 3.58 -0.74
N HIS A 116 -5.09 4.42 0.29
CA HIS A 116 -4.97 4.00 1.70
C HIS A 116 -3.70 3.17 1.96
N TYR A 117 -2.62 3.52 1.30
CA TYR A 117 -1.39 2.76 1.28
C TYR A 117 -0.53 3.04 2.51
N SER A 118 -0.08 1.97 3.14
CA SER A 118 0.98 2.00 4.14
C SER A 118 1.97 0.87 3.89
N ALA A 119 3.25 1.12 4.11
CA ALA A 119 4.29 0.13 3.91
C ALA A 119 5.36 0.18 5.00
N LYS A 120 6.08 -0.94 5.11
CA LYS A 120 7.24 -1.08 5.99
C LYS A 120 8.34 -1.86 5.28
N ILE A 121 9.58 -1.43 5.49
CA ILE A 121 10.77 -2.20 5.14
C ILE A 121 11.54 -2.57 6.42
N ASP A 122 11.91 -3.84 6.54
CA ASP A 122 12.67 -4.40 7.65
C ASP A 122 13.94 -5.08 7.11
N VAL A 123 15.09 -4.84 7.75
CA VAL A 123 16.37 -5.47 7.44
C VAL A 123 16.77 -6.34 8.62
N ASN A 124 16.68 -7.66 8.46
CA ASN A 124 16.79 -8.63 9.54
C ASN A 124 18.06 -9.48 9.39
N ALA A 125 18.96 -9.45 10.38
CA ALA A 125 20.11 -10.35 10.40
C ALA A 125 19.66 -11.80 10.62
N ILE A 126 19.97 -12.69 9.67
CA ILE A 126 19.80 -14.15 9.81
C ILE A 126 21.07 -14.75 10.44
N SER A 127 22.22 -14.27 10.02
CA SER A 127 23.52 -14.60 10.57
C SER A 127 24.50 -13.45 10.41
N ALA A 128 25.77 -13.61 10.79
CA ALA A 128 26.77 -12.56 10.64
C ALA A 128 26.93 -12.04 9.21
N ASN A 129 26.67 -12.89 8.20
CA ASN A 129 26.88 -12.57 6.80
C ASN A 129 25.65 -12.87 5.91
N VAL A 130 24.48 -13.05 6.52
CA VAL A 130 23.23 -13.31 5.77
C VAL A 130 22.13 -12.45 6.37
N THR A 131 21.42 -11.72 5.52
CA THR A 131 20.34 -10.79 5.87
C THR A 131 19.09 -11.14 5.09
N GLU A 132 17.91 -11.12 5.74
CA GLU A 132 16.61 -11.07 5.08
C GLU A 132 16.13 -9.63 5.06
N VAL A 133 15.71 -9.16 3.90
CA VAL A 133 14.96 -7.91 3.78
C VAL A 133 13.51 -8.25 3.48
N VAL A 134 12.60 -7.68 4.27
CA VAL A 134 11.15 -7.83 4.09
C VAL A 134 10.57 -6.46 3.75
N TRP A 135 9.84 -6.37 2.65
CA TRP A 135 9.10 -5.17 2.27
C TRP A 135 7.62 -5.52 2.17
N ASN A 136 6.79 -4.93 3.00
CA ASN A 136 5.36 -5.20 3.04
C ASN A 136 4.55 -3.91 2.87
N ALA A 137 3.33 -4.07 2.35
CA ALA A 137 2.35 -2.99 2.25
C ALA A 137 0.94 -3.51 2.43
N ASP A 138 0.11 -2.65 3.00
CA ASP A 138 -1.34 -2.75 3.08
C ASP A 138 -1.95 -1.57 2.32
N PHE A 139 -2.95 -1.83 1.49
CA PHE A 139 -3.55 -0.81 0.63
C PHE A 139 -4.94 -1.22 0.12
N ALA A 140 -5.59 -0.35 -0.63
CA ALA A 140 -6.72 -0.66 -1.48
C ALA A 140 -6.39 -0.23 -2.92
N ARG A 141 -7.12 -0.74 -3.93
CA ARG A 141 -7.03 -0.19 -5.28
C ARG A 141 -7.51 1.27 -5.30
N LYS A 142 -6.99 2.05 -6.23
CA LYS A 142 -7.30 3.48 -6.35
C LYS A 142 -8.74 3.74 -6.80
N ASP A 143 -9.20 3.00 -7.80
CA ASP A 143 -10.59 3.06 -8.27
C ASP A 143 -11.47 2.17 -7.38
N SER A 144 -12.22 2.77 -6.46
CA SER A 144 -13.09 2.07 -5.51
C SER A 144 -14.45 1.67 -6.09
N SER A 145 -14.73 1.95 -7.36
CA SER A 145 -16.01 1.61 -8.02
C SER A 145 -16.22 0.09 -8.11
N ALA A 146 -17.47 -0.37 -8.21
CA ALA A 146 -17.80 -1.78 -8.38
C ALA A 146 -17.26 -2.37 -9.70
N THR A 147 -17.06 -1.52 -10.71
CA THR A 147 -16.49 -1.87 -12.02
C THR A 147 -15.31 -0.95 -12.31
N PRO A 148 -14.13 -1.24 -11.72
CA PRO A 148 -12.96 -0.38 -11.90
C PRO A 148 -12.54 -0.29 -13.37
N ALA A 149 -11.98 0.85 -13.77
CA ALA A 149 -11.40 1.04 -15.08
C ALA A 149 -10.27 0.02 -15.31
N LYS A 150 -10.00 -0.27 -16.59
CA LYS A 150 -8.91 -1.20 -16.95
C LYS A 150 -7.58 -0.74 -16.34
N GLY A 151 -6.92 -1.64 -15.64
CA GLY A 151 -5.65 -1.37 -14.94
C GLY A 151 -5.81 -0.66 -13.60
N GLN A 152 -7.05 -0.56 -13.08
CA GLN A 152 -7.36 0.03 -11.76
C GLN A 152 -8.02 -0.98 -10.81
N ASP A 153 -8.08 -2.25 -11.19
CA ASP A 153 -8.62 -3.35 -10.39
C ASP A 153 -7.62 -3.86 -9.33
N ASP A 154 -8.08 -4.77 -8.48
CA ASP A 154 -7.26 -5.35 -7.39
C ASP A 154 -6.03 -6.08 -7.93
N ALA A 155 -6.15 -6.76 -9.07
CA ALA A 155 -5.03 -7.49 -9.69
C ALA A 155 -3.96 -6.52 -10.22
N ALA A 156 -4.36 -5.41 -10.85
CA ALA A 156 -3.44 -4.37 -11.31
C ALA A 156 -2.74 -3.68 -10.13
N ALA A 157 -3.49 -3.33 -9.07
CA ALA A 157 -2.93 -2.73 -7.86
C ALA A 157 -1.89 -3.66 -7.21
N THR A 158 -2.26 -4.92 -6.98
CA THR A 158 -1.40 -5.94 -6.36
C THR A 158 -0.17 -6.21 -7.23
N GLY A 159 -0.35 -6.44 -8.54
CA GLY A 159 0.74 -6.70 -9.48
C GLY A 159 1.74 -5.54 -9.57
N THR A 160 1.24 -4.29 -9.51
CA THR A 160 2.10 -3.10 -9.51
C THR A 160 2.98 -3.06 -8.26
N ILE A 161 2.42 -3.26 -7.07
CA ILE A 161 3.21 -3.21 -5.82
C ILE A 161 4.20 -4.38 -5.74
N HIS A 162 3.82 -5.60 -6.17
CA HIS A 162 4.77 -6.72 -6.31
C HIS A 162 5.96 -6.35 -7.21
N ALA A 163 5.69 -5.79 -8.39
CA ALA A 163 6.74 -5.41 -9.33
C ALA A 163 7.67 -4.32 -8.76
N VAL A 164 7.10 -3.32 -8.08
CA VAL A 164 7.86 -2.27 -7.40
C VAL A 164 8.78 -2.86 -6.34
N PHE A 165 8.25 -3.64 -5.40
CA PHE A 165 9.06 -4.21 -4.31
C PHE A 165 10.12 -5.17 -4.83
N LYS A 166 9.71 -6.08 -5.72
CA LYS A 166 10.65 -7.03 -6.32
C LYS A 166 11.80 -6.34 -7.05
N GLY A 167 11.50 -5.33 -7.85
CA GLY A 167 12.53 -4.57 -8.59
C GLY A 167 13.54 -3.87 -7.68
N GLY A 168 13.05 -3.26 -6.59
CA GLY A 168 13.91 -2.64 -5.58
C GLY A 168 14.77 -3.66 -4.84
N LEU A 169 14.16 -4.75 -4.36
CA LEU A 169 14.86 -5.80 -3.61
C LEU A 169 15.89 -6.54 -4.46
N ASP A 170 15.57 -6.88 -5.69
CA ASP A 170 16.51 -7.55 -6.61
C ASP A 170 17.74 -6.68 -6.86
N ASN A 171 17.55 -5.38 -7.09
CA ASN A 171 18.67 -4.47 -7.27
C ASN A 171 19.46 -4.25 -5.97
N LEU A 172 18.76 -4.12 -4.83
CA LEU A 172 19.43 -4.03 -3.52
C LEU A 172 20.38 -5.22 -3.30
N LYS A 173 19.92 -6.44 -3.58
CA LYS A 173 20.76 -7.64 -3.53
C LYS A 173 21.98 -7.50 -4.44
N LYS A 174 21.75 -7.18 -5.71
CA LYS A 174 22.81 -7.05 -6.73
C LYS A 174 23.90 -6.04 -6.34
N ILE A 175 23.54 -4.90 -5.72
CA ILE A 175 24.51 -3.85 -5.37
C ILE A 175 25.15 -4.06 -4.00
N THR A 176 24.68 -5.05 -3.24
CA THR A 176 25.18 -5.32 -1.89
C THR A 176 26.06 -6.56 -1.82
N GLU A 177 25.78 -7.60 -2.61
CA GLU A 177 26.62 -8.80 -2.76
C GLU A 177 27.83 -8.53 -3.66
#